data_778f703057633601bf1315d1c141271e
#
_entry.id   778f703057633601bf1315d1c141271e
#
_cell.length_a   1.000
_cell.length_b   1.000
_cell.length_c   1.000
_cell.angle_alpha   90.00
_cell.angle_beta   90.00
_cell.angle_gamma   90.00
#
_symmetry.space_group_name_H-M   'P 1'
#
loop_
_entity.id
_entity.type
_entity.pdbx_description
1 polymer ?
#
loop_
_entity_poly.entity_id
_entity_poly.type
_entity_poly.pdbx_seq_one_letter_code
_entity_poly.pdbx_strand_id
1 'polypeptide(L)'
;MDREQKHMQFLGLYDIYLESCKIIFNFRRIFGKISLAFILPLSLIFLANIAVSDSLSSQGAVFWLVQFVYLTFLLVFFVLSTSAVVYTVAGVYTGYDVTFGKVMSVIPKVCKRLMVTFLCAFLAIFLFNVLPIILWRVNIEHGDMDDFGFFLAIVILYVVVIVYMTVVWWLAGDVLELEDIEGIQAMTKSRNLIQGKMWITIVFLLKLEAAIYGIQILFESQVVHNRSFGVPVRLAFGFLCLLMLFSVLLFGLVTETVIHFVCKSYHHEDINKLSLSDRLDEVYQGEHIPTKPNDDQLEKIDV
;
A
#
# COMPACT_ATOMS: atom_id res chain seq x y z
N MET A 1 26.89 -9.77 5.02
CA MET A 1 25.85 -9.85 3.99
C MET A 1 25.50 -11.32 3.77
N ASP A 2 24.33 -11.75 4.29
CA ASP A 2 23.90 -13.15 4.28
C ASP A 2 23.67 -13.67 2.84
N ARG A 3 23.82 -14.98 2.62
CA ARG A 3 23.57 -15.61 1.29
C ARG A 3 22.16 -15.32 0.78
N GLU A 4 21.17 -15.23 1.65
CA GLU A 4 19.78 -14.91 1.31
C GLU A 4 19.65 -13.49 0.76
N GLN A 5 20.34 -12.51 1.34
CA GLN A 5 20.32 -11.12 0.90
C GLN A 5 20.93 -10.96 -0.50
N LYS A 6 22.02 -11.70 -0.79
CA LYS A 6 22.60 -11.71 -2.14
C LYS A 6 21.68 -12.32 -3.19
N HIS A 7 20.88 -13.31 -2.81
CA HIS A 7 19.91 -13.92 -3.72
C HIS A 7 18.76 -12.95 -4.06
N MET A 8 18.31 -12.15 -3.09
CA MET A 8 17.22 -11.19 -3.30
C MET A 8 17.54 -10.09 -4.32
N GLN A 9 18.81 -9.67 -4.46
CA GLN A 9 19.21 -8.63 -5.42
C GLN A 9 18.88 -8.97 -6.88
N PHE A 10 18.89 -10.24 -7.23
CA PHE A 10 18.73 -10.72 -8.61
C PHE A 10 17.33 -11.23 -8.91
N LEU A 11 16.39 -11.15 -7.96
CA LEU A 11 15.04 -11.61 -8.17
C LEU A 11 14.36 -10.84 -9.31
N GLY A 12 13.83 -11.62 -10.26
CA GLY A 12 12.94 -11.13 -11.30
C GLY A 12 11.49 -11.04 -10.79
N LEU A 13 10.60 -10.48 -11.61
CA LEU A 13 9.18 -10.33 -11.25
C LEU A 13 8.52 -11.68 -10.89
N TYR A 14 8.85 -12.74 -11.62
CA TYR A 14 8.31 -14.08 -11.38
C TYR A 14 8.79 -14.65 -10.03
N ASP A 15 10.07 -14.47 -9.71
CA ASP A 15 10.65 -14.96 -8.46
C ASP A 15 10.07 -14.21 -7.26
N ILE A 16 9.80 -12.92 -7.40
CA ILE A 16 9.10 -12.10 -6.38
C ILE A 16 7.70 -12.65 -6.12
N TYR A 17 6.95 -13.01 -7.16
CA TYR A 17 5.62 -13.62 -7.00
C TYR A 17 5.69 -14.97 -6.29
N LEU A 18 6.66 -15.81 -6.65
CA LEU A 18 6.87 -17.09 -5.97
C LEU A 18 7.21 -16.91 -4.49
N GLU A 19 8.10 -15.95 -4.18
CA GLU A 19 8.48 -15.65 -2.81
C GLU A 19 7.30 -15.14 -1.99
N SER A 20 6.50 -14.22 -2.54
CA SER A 20 5.27 -13.73 -1.90
C SER A 20 4.28 -14.87 -1.62
N CYS A 21 4.09 -15.77 -2.59
CA CYS A 21 3.26 -16.95 -2.38
C CYS A 21 3.80 -17.85 -1.25
N LYS A 22 5.11 -18.14 -1.23
CA LYS A 22 5.73 -18.95 -0.18
C LYS A 22 5.53 -18.34 1.21
N ILE A 23 5.71 -17.01 1.34
CA ILE A 23 5.51 -16.30 2.60
C ILE A 23 4.05 -16.46 3.06
N ILE A 24 3.07 -16.20 2.19
CA ILE A 24 1.65 -16.34 2.52
C ILE A 24 1.31 -17.78 2.96
N PHE A 25 1.77 -18.79 2.23
CA PHE A 25 1.45 -20.18 2.52
C PHE A 25 2.14 -20.70 3.79
N ASN A 26 3.40 -20.35 4.02
CA ASN A 26 4.16 -20.78 5.20
C ASN A 26 3.57 -20.16 6.48
N PHE A 27 3.14 -18.89 6.42
CA PHE A 27 2.60 -18.16 7.55
C PHE A 27 1.07 -17.97 7.49
N ARG A 28 0.36 -18.91 6.82
CA ARG A 28 -1.10 -18.85 6.56
C ARG A 28 -1.96 -18.57 7.78
N ARG A 29 -1.55 -18.99 8.98
CA ARG A 29 -2.32 -18.75 10.22
C ARG A 29 -2.34 -17.27 10.62
N ILE A 30 -1.22 -16.57 10.46
CA ILE A 30 -1.09 -15.15 10.79
C ILE A 30 -1.75 -14.32 9.70
N PHE A 31 -1.40 -14.58 8.43
CA PHE A 31 -2.01 -13.89 7.30
C PHE A 31 -3.53 -14.09 7.24
N GLY A 32 -4.03 -15.27 7.58
CA GLY A 32 -5.47 -15.52 7.66
C GLY A 32 -6.16 -14.64 8.69
N LYS A 33 -5.58 -14.45 9.89
CA LYS A 33 -6.15 -13.56 10.92
C LYS A 33 -6.09 -12.09 10.50
N ILE A 34 -4.96 -11.64 9.95
CA ILE A 34 -4.78 -10.26 9.47
C ILE A 34 -5.75 -9.97 8.33
N SER A 35 -5.84 -10.89 7.37
CA SER A 35 -6.72 -10.73 6.21
C SER A 35 -8.18 -10.65 6.59
N LEU A 36 -8.64 -11.50 7.52
CA LEU A 36 -10.01 -11.45 8.01
C LEU A 36 -10.31 -10.18 8.83
N ALA A 37 -9.31 -9.68 9.59
CA ALA A 37 -9.50 -8.51 10.43
C ALA A 37 -9.51 -7.19 9.63
N PHE A 38 -8.68 -7.07 8.58
CA PHE A 38 -8.44 -5.80 7.90
C PHE A 38 -8.76 -5.84 6.39
N ILE A 39 -8.28 -6.86 5.66
CA ILE A 39 -8.43 -6.92 4.20
C ILE A 39 -9.85 -7.27 3.80
N LEU A 40 -10.54 -8.13 4.56
CA LEU A 40 -11.93 -8.45 4.29
C LEU A 40 -12.86 -7.23 4.44
N PRO A 41 -12.82 -6.46 5.56
CA PRO A 41 -13.57 -5.22 5.66
C PRO A 41 -13.21 -4.21 4.56
N LEU A 42 -11.93 -4.07 4.21
CA LEU A 42 -11.47 -3.21 3.13
C LEU A 42 -12.12 -3.59 1.79
N SER A 43 -12.13 -4.89 1.46
CA SER A 43 -12.74 -5.42 0.25
C SER A 43 -14.26 -5.20 0.22
N LEU A 44 -14.92 -5.39 1.37
CA LEU A 44 -16.36 -5.16 1.51
C LEU A 44 -16.71 -3.67 1.32
N ILE A 45 -15.95 -2.77 1.97
CA ILE A 45 -16.14 -1.32 1.84
C ILE A 45 -15.98 -0.90 0.39
N PHE A 46 -14.96 -1.42 -0.31
CA PHE A 46 -14.70 -1.10 -1.70
C PHE A 46 -15.87 -1.52 -2.62
N LEU A 47 -16.35 -2.76 -2.53
CA LEU A 47 -17.46 -3.24 -3.35
C LEU A 47 -18.79 -2.59 -2.96
N ALA A 48 -19.02 -2.32 -1.67
CA ALA A 48 -20.22 -1.64 -1.21
C ALA A 48 -20.31 -0.22 -1.78
N ASN A 49 -19.19 0.50 -1.88
CA ASN A 49 -19.18 1.84 -2.47
C ASN A 49 -19.63 1.83 -3.94
N ILE A 50 -19.23 0.83 -4.73
CA ILE A 50 -19.65 0.72 -6.13
C ILE A 50 -21.19 0.60 -6.22
N ALA A 51 -21.78 -0.27 -5.39
CA ALA A 51 -23.23 -0.47 -5.38
C ALA A 51 -24.01 0.75 -4.86
N VAL A 52 -23.47 1.44 -3.84
CA VAL A 52 -24.11 2.61 -3.22
C VAL A 52 -23.97 3.85 -4.11
N SER A 53 -22.81 4.06 -4.74
CA SER A 53 -22.56 5.20 -5.63
C SER A 53 -23.50 5.22 -6.83
N ASP A 54 -23.79 4.06 -7.42
CA ASP A 54 -24.77 3.94 -8.50
C ASP A 54 -26.17 4.39 -8.06
N SER A 55 -26.59 3.98 -6.86
CA SER A 55 -27.91 4.29 -6.30
C SER A 55 -28.08 5.75 -5.88
N LEU A 56 -26.98 6.43 -5.48
CA LEU A 56 -27.00 7.78 -4.91
C LEU A 56 -26.53 8.86 -5.89
N SER A 57 -26.16 8.51 -7.11
CA SER A 57 -25.60 9.43 -8.11
C SER A 57 -26.49 10.67 -8.41
N SER A 58 -27.80 10.58 -8.15
CA SER A 58 -28.77 11.67 -8.34
C SER A 58 -28.98 12.57 -7.12
N GLN A 59 -28.38 12.26 -5.95
CA GLN A 59 -28.70 12.91 -4.65
C GLN A 59 -27.62 13.89 -4.16
N GLY A 60 -27.02 14.66 -5.01
CA GLY A 60 -26.16 15.83 -4.70
C GLY A 60 -25.36 15.77 -3.39
N ALA A 61 -25.84 16.47 -2.35
CA ALA A 61 -25.11 16.58 -1.07
C ALA A 61 -24.98 15.25 -0.31
N VAL A 62 -25.98 14.36 -0.37
CA VAL A 62 -25.95 13.07 0.30
C VAL A 62 -24.88 12.17 -0.34
N PHE A 63 -24.75 12.20 -1.67
CA PHE A 63 -23.70 11.49 -2.39
C PHE A 63 -22.31 11.89 -1.89
N TRP A 64 -22.02 13.18 -1.79
CA TRP A 64 -20.72 13.66 -1.32
C TRP A 64 -20.43 13.29 0.14
N LEU A 65 -21.44 13.33 1.02
CA LEU A 65 -21.30 12.90 2.40
C LEU A 65 -20.93 11.41 2.49
N VAL A 66 -21.67 10.56 1.77
CA VAL A 66 -21.42 9.11 1.73
C VAL A 66 -20.03 8.83 1.16
N GLN A 67 -19.63 9.55 0.11
CA GLN A 67 -18.31 9.40 -0.49
C GLN A 67 -17.18 9.80 0.48
N PHE A 68 -17.38 10.84 1.27
CA PHE A 68 -16.43 11.25 2.30
C PHE A 68 -16.28 10.20 3.41
N VAL A 69 -17.40 9.66 3.90
CA VAL A 69 -17.40 8.58 4.90
C VAL A 69 -16.71 7.33 4.35
N TYR A 70 -17.07 6.93 3.13
CA TYR A 70 -16.42 5.82 2.44
C TYR A 70 -14.90 5.99 2.37
N LEU A 71 -14.44 7.13 1.87
CA LEU A 71 -13.01 7.41 1.71
C LEU A 71 -12.27 7.35 3.04
N THR A 72 -12.90 7.84 4.12
CA THR A 72 -12.31 7.79 5.47
C THR A 72 -12.14 6.36 5.95
N PHE A 73 -13.18 5.51 5.82
CA PHE A 73 -13.09 4.10 6.21
C PHE A 73 -12.11 3.32 5.33
N LEU A 74 -12.13 3.55 4.02
CA LEU A 74 -11.20 2.94 3.08
C LEU A 74 -9.76 3.26 3.47
N LEU A 75 -9.44 4.53 3.74
CA LEU A 75 -8.11 4.97 4.14
C LEU A 75 -7.67 4.30 5.46
N VAL A 76 -8.55 4.27 6.48
CA VAL A 76 -8.23 3.64 7.76
C VAL A 76 -7.92 2.16 7.58
N PHE A 77 -8.80 1.39 6.92
CA PHE A 77 -8.58 -0.04 6.72
C PHE A 77 -7.42 -0.35 5.79
N PHE A 78 -7.14 0.51 4.80
CA PHE A 78 -5.97 0.39 3.95
C PHE A 78 -4.68 0.54 4.76
N VAL A 79 -4.55 1.60 5.55
CA VAL A 79 -3.39 1.84 6.43
C VAL A 79 -3.20 0.69 7.44
N LEU A 80 -4.28 0.22 8.07
CA LEU A 80 -4.22 -0.91 9.00
C LEU A 80 -3.76 -2.20 8.31
N SER A 81 -4.26 -2.47 7.09
CA SER A 81 -3.88 -3.64 6.30
C SER A 81 -2.40 -3.59 5.90
N THR A 82 -1.94 -2.44 5.40
CA THR A 82 -0.54 -2.24 4.98
C THR A 82 0.39 -2.45 6.17
N SER A 83 0.17 -1.75 7.28
CA SER A 83 0.99 -1.88 8.49
C SER A 83 1.03 -3.33 9.00
N ALA A 84 -0.12 -4.00 9.08
CA ALA A 84 -0.15 -5.38 9.56
C ALA A 84 0.66 -6.33 8.66
N VAL A 85 0.59 -6.16 7.34
CA VAL A 85 1.32 -6.97 6.36
C VAL A 85 2.82 -6.66 6.42
N VAL A 86 3.20 -5.39 6.38
CA VAL A 86 4.61 -4.95 6.39
C VAL A 86 5.34 -5.48 7.63
N TYR A 87 4.77 -5.30 8.83
CA TYR A 87 5.37 -5.82 10.06
C TYR A 87 5.42 -7.35 10.11
N THR A 88 4.43 -8.02 9.52
CA THR A 88 4.45 -9.50 9.45
C THR A 88 5.55 -9.99 8.52
N VAL A 89 5.69 -9.40 7.33
CA VAL A 89 6.74 -9.76 6.36
C VAL A 89 8.13 -9.41 6.90
N ALA A 90 8.29 -8.24 7.52
CA ALA A 90 9.53 -7.84 8.20
C ALA A 90 9.94 -8.85 9.28
N GLY A 91 9.00 -9.29 10.11
CA GLY A 91 9.24 -10.32 11.11
C GLY A 91 9.64 -11.67 10.51
N VAL A 92 9.05 -12.05 9.37
CA VAL A 92 9.44 -13.28 8.65
C VAL A 92 10.89 -13.19 8.17
N TYR A 93 11.32 -12.06 7.61
CA TYR A 93 12.69 -11.89 7.12
C TYR A 93 13.73 -11.76 8.24
N THR A 94 13.34 -11.27 9.41
CA THR A 94 14.23 -11.21 10.59
C THR A 94 14.28 -12.51 11.38
N GLY A 95 13.38 -13.46 11.10
CA GLY A 95 13.22 -14.68 11.91
C GLY A 95 12.60 -14.43 13.28
N TYR A 96 11.91 -13.28 13.45
CA TYR A 96 11.24 -12.93 14.69
C TYR A 96 9.91 -13.66 14.83
N ASP A 97 9.58 -14.12 16.05
CA ASP A 97 8.30 -14.76 16.32
C ASP A 97 7.14 -13.76 16.25
N VAL A 98 6.53 -13.67 15.07
CA VAL A 98 5.38 -12.80 14.82
C VAL A 98 4.12 -13.45 15.35
N THR A 99 3.41 -12.74 16.22
CA THR A 99 2.07 -13.15 16.69
C THR A 99 1.06 -12.06 16.37
N PHE A 100 -0.19 -12.43 16.12
CA PHE A 100 -1.25 -11.48 15.80
C PHE A 100 -1.41 -10.39 16.88
N GLY A 101 -1.29 -10.75 18.16
CA GLY A 101 -1.35 -9.80 19.28
C GLY A 101 -0.24 -8.75 19.23
N LYS A 102 0.98 -9.15 18.90
CA LYS A 102 2.12 -8.23 18.75
C LYS A 102 1.87 -7.26 17.58
N VAL A 103 1.45 -7.76 16.42
CA VAL A 103 1.11 -6.91 15.27
C VAL A 103 0.04 -5.88 15.65
N MET A 104 -1.02 -6.30 16.35
CA MET A 104 -2.09 -5.40 16.80
C MET A 104 -1.62 -4.31 17.76
N SER A 105 -0.62 -4.54 18.60
CA SER A 105 -0.09 -3.54 19.53
C SER A 105 0.70 -2.42 18.85
N VAL A 106 1.30 -2.73 17.67
CA VAL A 106 2.11 -1.79 16.88
C VAL A 106 1.24 -0.83 16.07
N ILE A 107 0.15 -1.35 15.49
CA ILE A 107 -0.72 -0.65 14.56
C ILE A 107 -1.13 0.75 15.06
N PRO A 108 -1.62 0.96 16.31
CA PRO A 108 -2.05 2.28 16.75
C PRO A 108 -0.92 3.32 16.78
N LYS A 109 0.32 2.89 17.07
CA LYS A 109 1.48 3.78 17.16
C LYS A 109 1.89 4.30 15.79
N VAL A 110 1.89 3.42 14.79
CA VAL A 110 2.30 3.72 13.42
C VAL A 110 1.17 4.37 12.63
N CYS A 111 -0.08 4.01 12.91
CA CYS A 111 -1.27 4.47 12.18
C CYS A 111 -1.37 6.00 12.14
N LYS A 112 -1.11 6.71 13.25
CA LYS A 112 -1.18 8.18 13.31
C LYS A 112 -0.20 8.82 12.31
N ARG A 113 1.03 8.34 12.26
CA ARG A 113 2.09 8.85 11.37
C ARG A 113 1.77 8.54 9.90
N LEU A 114 1.34 7.32 9.64
CA LEU A 114 0.93 6.86 8.32
C LEU A 114 -0.26 7.66 7.79
N MET A 115 -1.28 7.88 8.61
CA MET A 115 -2.47 8.68 8.24
C MET A 115 -2.11 10.09 7.80
N VAL A 116 -1.18 10.76 8.47
CA VAL A 116 -0.71 12.10 8.07
C VAL A 116 -0.03 12.04 6.69
N THR A 117 0.84 11.06 6.48
CA THR A 117 1.54 10.92 5.20
C THR A 117 0.59 10.58 4.05
N PHE A 118 -0.35 9.64 4.27
CA PHE A 118 -1.36 9.32 3.27
C PHE A 118 -2.30 10.50 2.99
N LEU A 119 -2.66 11.28 4.01
CA LEU A 119 -3.47 12.48 3.81
C LEU A 119 -2.73 13.53 2.97
N CYS A 120 -1.44 13.76 3.24
CA CYS A 120 -0.60 14.65 2.42
C CYS A 120 -0.47 14.12 0.98
N ALA A 121 -0.26 12.83 0.82
CA ALA A 121 -0.21 12.17 -0.48
C ALA A 121 -1.52 12.34 -1.25
N PHE A 122 -2.64 12.06 -0.58
CA PHE A 122 -3.98 12.22 -1.15
C PHE A 122 -4.24 13.67 -1.58
N LEU A 123 -3.91 14.65 -0.73
CA LEU A 123 -4.07 16.07 -1.04
C LEU A 123 -3.24 16.47 -2.27
N ALA A 124 -2.01 16.00 -2.37
CA ALA A 124 -1.15 16.29 -3.51
C ALA A 124 -1.67 15.63 -4.80
N ILE A 125 -2.16 14.37 -4.76
CA ILE A 125 -2.85 13.72 -5.91
C ILE A 125 -4.08 14.54 -6.31
N PHE A 126 -4.88 14.94 -5.33
CA PHE A 126 -6.09 15.70 -5.58
C PHE A 126 -5.77 17.04 -6.30
N LEU A 127 -4.82 17.81 -5.78
CA LEU A 127 -4.37 19.05 -6.39
C LEU A 127 -3.81 18.82 -7.80
N PHE A 128 -3.06 17.76 -8.00
CA PHE A 128 -2.51 17.41 -9.30
C PHE A 128 -3.59 17.01 -10.32
N ASN A 129 -4.69 16.38 -9.87
CA ASN A 129 -5.83 16.05 -10.74
C ASN A 129 -6.71 17.27 -11.08
N VAL A 130 -6.80 18.23 -10.19
CA VAL A 130 -7.58 19.47 -10.42
C VAL A 130 -6.94 20.35 -11.50
N LEU A 131 -5.61 20.38 -11.58
CA LEU A 131 -4.89 21.22 -12.54
C LEU A 131 -5.25 20.93 -14.01
N PRO A 132 -5.25 19.69 -14.52
CA PRO A 132 -5.67 19.39 -15.88
C PRO A 132 -7.12 19.74 -16.18
N ILE A 133 -8.01 19.59 -15.18
CA ILE A 133 -9.43 19.93 -15.34
C ILE A 133 -9.58 21.46 -15.55
N ILE A 134 -8.84 22.25 -14.79
CA ILE A 134 -8.83 23.71 -14.94
C ILE A 134 -8.25 24.10 -16.31
N LEU A 135 -7.11 23.52 -16.70
CA LEU A 135 -6.48 23.77 -17.99
C LEU A 135 -7.39 23.38 -19.15
N TRP A 136 -8.09 22.24 -19.05
CA TRP A 136 -9.08 21.79 -20.03
C TRP A 136 -10.22 22.81 -20.18
N ARG A 137 -10.79 23.30 -19.09
CA ARG A 137 -11.85 24.32 -19.11
C ARG A 137 -11.39 25.62 -19.77
N VAL A 138 -10.23 26.10 -19.39
CA VAL A 138 -9.64 27.34 -19.94
C VAL A 138 -9.42 27.21 -21.46
N ASN A 139 -8.91 26.07 -21.94
CA ASN A 139 -8.71 25.83 -23.37
C ASN A 139 -10.03 25.78 -24.15
N ILE A 140 -11.09 25.19 -23.59
CA ILE A 140 -12.42 25.15 -24.25
C ILE A 140 -12.98 26.58 -24.38
N GLU A 141 -12.79 27.45 -23.38
CA GLU A 141 -13.27 28.84 -23.42
C GLU A 141 -12.53 29.69 -24.44
N HIS A 142 -11.26 29.40 -24.74
CA HIS A 142 -10.44 30.16 -25.69
C HIS A 142 -10.53 29.67 -27.15
N GLY A 143 -11.23 28.55 -27.42
CA GLY A 143 -11.59 28.13 -28.76
C GLY A 143 -10.45 27.57 -29.64
N ASP A 144 -9.24 27.43 -29.13
CA ASP A 144 -8.07 26.95 -29.88
C ASP A 144 -7.97 25.40 -29.81
N MET A 145 -8.97 24.70 -30.36
CA MET A 145 -8.97 23.22 -30.45
C MET A 145 -8.17 22.67 -31.67
N ASP A 146 -7.38 23.46 -32.34
CA ASP A 146 -6.73 23.06 -33.59
C ASP A 146 -5.49 22.14 -33.41
N ASP A 147 -4.98 21.99 -32.17
CA ASP A 147 -3.82 21.14 -31.92
C ASP A 147 -4.16 19.90 -31.06
N PHE A 148 -4.86 18.94 -31.68
CA PHE A 148 -5.07 17.59 -31.09
C PHE A 148 -3.74 16.95 -30.67
N GLY A 149 -2.64 17.21 -31.40
CA GLY A 149 -1.31 16.72 -31.07
C GLY A 149 -0.77 17.30 -29.75
N PHE A 150 -0.96 18.58 -29.51
CA PHE A 150 -0.56 19.22 -28.24
C PHE A 150 -1.36 18.69 -27.05
N PHE A 151 -2.67 18.54 -27.21
CA PHE A 151 -3.52 17.93 -26.18
C PHE A 151 -3.09 16.49 -25.84
N LEU A 152 -2.85 15.66 -26.87
CA LEU A 152 -2.38 14.29 -26.69
C LEU A 152 -1.04 14.23 -25.95
N ALA A 153 -0.11 15.13 -26.26
CA ALA A 153 1.18 15.23 -25.58
C ALA A 153 1.02 15.57 -24.09
N ILE A 154 0.13 16.49 -23.73
CA ILE A 154 -0.19 16.84 -22.34
C ILE A 154 -0.79 15.64 -21.60
N VAL A 155 -1.72 14.92 -22.21
CA VAL A 155 -2.34 13.72 -21.60
C VAL A 155 -1.30 12.63 -21.36
N ILE A 156 -0.42 12.37 -22.32
CA ILE A 156 0.65 11.38 -22.16
C ILE A 156 1.60 11.78 -21.03
N LEU A 157 2.05 13.03 -21.01
CA LEU A 157 2.91 13.55 -19.95
C LEU A 157 2.25 13.43 -18.57
N TYR A 158 0.97 13.76 -18.48
CA TYR A 158 0.17 13.65 -17.27
C TYR A 158 0.11 12.20 -16.76
N VAL A 159 -0.19 11.24 -17.65
CA VAL A 159 -0.22 9.81 -17.30
C VAL A 159 1.15 9.32 -16.81
N VAL A 160 2.23 9.70 -17.49
CA VAL A 160 3.59 9.32 -17.07
C VAL A 160 3.92 9.85 -15.68
N VAL A 161 3.58 11.11 -15.40
CA VAL A 161 3.83 11.73 -14.09
C VAL A 161 2.99 11.08 -13.00
N ILE A 162 1.70 10.80 -13.25
CA ILE A 162 0.84 10.10 -12.27
C ILE A 162 1.38 8.71 -11.96
N VAL A 163 1.69 7.91 -12.95
CA VAL A 163 2.25 6.55 -12.75
C VAL A 163 3.53 6.63 -11.92
N TYR A 164 4.43 7.55 -12.27
CA TYR A 164 5.66 7.75 -11.51
C TYR A 164 5.41 8.14 -10.05
N MET A 165 4.53 9.11 -9.80
CA MET A 165 4.17 9.55 -8.44
C MET A 165 3.51 8.42 -7.63
N THR A 166 2.62 7.65 -8.26
CA THR A 166 1.99 6.49 -7.60
C THR A 166 3.03 5.47 -7.14
N VAL A 167 3.99 5.12 -8.00
CA VAL A 167 5.08 4.19 -7.67
C VAL A 167 5.90 4.69 -6.48
N VAL A 168 6.29 5.97 -6.49
CA VAL A 168 7.09 6.57 -5.40
C VAL A 168 6.32 6.56 -4.09
N TRP A 169 5.03 6.84 -4.11
CA TRP A 169 4.22 6.90 -2.90
C TRP A 169 3.89 5.54 -2.32
N TRP A 170 3.67 4.55 -3.17
CA TRP A 170 3.43 3.19 -2.72
C TRP A 170 4.61 2.68 -1.88
N LEU A 171 5.81 2.79 -2.40
CA LEU A 171 7.00 2.34 -1.67
C LEU A 171 7.35 3.27 -0.49
N ALA A 172 6.92 4.53 -0.51
CA ALA A 172 7.13 5.46 0.61
C ALA A 172 6.38 5.02 1.87
N GLY A 173 5.24 4.33 1.74
CA GLY A 173 4.53 3.72 2.86
C GLY A 173 5.39 2.70 3.61
N ASP A 174 6.00 1.76 2.89
CA ASP A 174 6.88 0.73 3.47
C ASP A 174 8.14 1.35 4.11
N VAL A 175 8.74 2.37 3.46
CA VAL A 175 9.89 3.11 4.00
C VAL A 175 9.53 3.80 5.30
N LEU A 176 8.37 4.47 5.35
CA LEU A 176 7.88 5.16 6.52
C LEU A 176 7.68 4.22 7.71
N GLU A 177 7.16 3.02 7.46
CA GLU A 177 6.89 2.03 8.50
C GLU A 177 8.18 1.42 9.06
N LEU A 178 9.13 1.11 8.20
CA LEU A 178 10.32 0.35 8.57
C LEU A 178 11.53 1.23 8.96
N GLU A 179 11.59 2.49 8.52
CA GLU A 179 12.81 3.31 8.66
C GLU A 179 12.68 4.56 9.52
N ASP A 180 11.52 4.80 10.13
CA ASP A 180 11.28 5.94 11.03
C ASP A 180 11.52 7.33 10.41
N ILE A 181 11.35 7.43 9.10
CA ILE A 181 11.52 8.63 8.30
C ILE A 181 10.14 9.14 7.91
N GLU A 182 9.88 10.45 8.01
CA GLU A 182 8.55 11.02 7.78
C GLU A 182 8.45 11.90 6.52
N GLY A 183 7.26 11.92 5.93
CA GLY A 183 6.86 12.88 4.89
C GLY A 183 7.74 12.85 3.64
N ILE A 184 8.27 14.02 3.26
CA ILE A 184 9.05 14.22 2.01
C ILE A 184 10.36 13.43 2.02
N GLN A 185 10.95 13.20 3.19
CA GLN A 185 12.20 12.42 3.29
C GLN A 185 11.96 10.94 2.94
N ALA A 186 10.84 10.35 3.38
CA ALA A 186 10.45 8.99 3.00
C ALA A 186 10.24 8.88 1.48
N MET A 187 9.61 9.89 0.86
CA MET A 187 9.42 9.92 -0.60
C MET A 187 10.76 10.03 -1.36
N THR A 188 11.69 10.85 -0.87
CA THR A 188 13.02 10.99 -1.49
C THR A 188 13.81 9.70 -1.37
N LYS A 189 13.74 9.03 -0.22
CA LYS A 189 14.40 7.74 0.00
C LYS A 189 13.76 6.64 -0.85
N SER A 190 12.44 6.56 -0.89
CA SER A 190 11.70 5.64 -1.76
C SER A 190 12.11 5.82 -3.22
N ARG A 191 12.17 7.07 -3.71
CA ARG A 191 12.62 7.38 -5.08
C ARG A 191 14.03 6.83 -5.36
N ASN A 192 14.96 7.02 -4.43
CA ASN A 192 16.32 6.54 -4.58
C ASN A 192 16.37 5.00 -4.56
N LEU A 193 15.56 4.38 -3.70
CA LEU A 193 15.50 2.93 -3.54
C LEU A 193 14.93 2.22 -4.78
N ILE A 194 13.97 2.83 -5.47
CA ILE A 194 13.35 2.27 -6.69
C ILE A 194 14.32 2.34 -7.89
N GLN A 195 15.34 3.20 -7.88
CA GLN A 195 16.29 3.31 -8.99
C GLN A 195 16.98 1.96 -9.23
N GLY A 196 16.93 1.49 -10.48
CA GLY A 196 17.44 0.17 -10.88
C GLY A 196 16.39 -0.96 -10.92
N LYS A 197 15.31 -0.90 -10.14
CA LYS A 197 14.19 -1.86 -10.16
C LYS A 197 12.84 -1.23 -10.54
N MET A 198 12.84 0.04 -10.95
CA MET A 198 11.62 0.81 -11.28
C MET A 198 10.70 0.07 -12.26
N TRP A 199 11.27 -0.56 -13.31
CA TRP A 199 10.49 -1.27 -14.30
C TRP A 199 9.68 -2.45 -13.71
N ILE A 200 10.29 -3.20 -12.81
CA ILE A 200 9.62 -4.33 -12.12
C ILE A 200 8.45 -3.82 -11.28
N THR A 201 8.67 -2.74 -10.55
CA THR A 201 7.65 -2.11 -9.70
C THR A 201 6.49 -1.55 -10.54
N ILE A 202 6.79 -0.83 -11.64
CA ILE A 202 5.76 -0.30 -12.55
C ILE A 202 4.90 -1.44 -13.13
N VAL A 203 5.54 -2.49 -13.67
CA VAL A 203 4.81 -3.62 -14.28
C VAL A 203 3.95 -4.34 -13.23
N PHE A 204 4.45 -4.50 -12.01
CA PHE A 204 3.68 -5.07 -10.91
C PHE A 204 2.44 -4.22 -10.60
N LEU A 205 2.62 -2.91 -10.39
CA LEU A 205 1.52 -2.00 -10.08
C LEU A 205 0.47 -1.96 -11.19
N LEU A 206 0.88 -1.87 -12.45
CA LEU A 206 -0.06 -1.88 -13.57
C LEU A 206 -0.87 -3.18 -13.64
N LYS A 207 -0.27 -4.33 -13.33
CA LYS A 207 -0.99 -5.61 -13.27
C LYS A 207 -1.95 -5.66 -12.10
N LEU A 208 -1.55 -5.15 -10.93
CA LEU A 208 -2.39 -5.10 -9.75
C LEU A 208 -3.60 -4.20 -9.97
N GLU A 209 -3.40 -2.99 -10.48
CA GLU A 209 -4.47 -2.05 -10.83
C GLU A 209 -5.41 -2.62 -11.90
N ALA A 210 -4.86 -3.26 -12.94
CA ALA A 210 -5.68 -3.91 -13.96
C ALA A 210 -6.54 -5.05 -13.39
N ALA A 211 -6.03 -5.82 -12.43
CA ALA A 211 -6.79 -6.87 -11.75
C ALA A 211 -7.92 -6.28 -10.90
N ILE A 212 -7.64 -5.25 -10.10
CA ILE A 212 -8.65 -4.56 -9.27
C ILE A 212 -9.73 -3.94 -10.16
N TYR A 213 -9.33 -3.23 -11.22
CA TYR A 213 -10.26 -2.62 -12.17
C TYR A 213 -11.13 -3.67 -12.91
N GLY A 214 -10.52 -4.80 -13.31
CA GLY A 214 -11.25 -5.92 -13.90
C GLY A 214 -12.32 -6.50 -12.97
N ILE A 215 -12.01 -6.66 -11.68
CA ILE A 215 -12.97 -7.10 -10.67
C ILE A 215 -14.08 -6.06 -10.48
N GLN A 216 -13.75 -4.77 -10.49
CA GLN A 216 -14.69 -3.67 -10.40
C GLN A 216 -15.70 -3.71 -11.56
N ILE A 217 -15.23 -3.81 -12.81
CA ILE A 217 -16.09 -3.92 -13.99
C ILE A 217 -16.97 -5.17 -13.91
N LEU A 218 -16.41 -6.31 -13.48
CA LEU A 218 -17.17 -7.54 -13.32
C LEU A 218 -18.29 -7.37 -12.27
N PHE A 219 -18.00 -6.78 -11.14
CA PHE A 219 -18.98 -6.51 -10.09
C PHE A 219 -20.05 -5.54 -10.57
N GLU A 220 -19.68 -4.44 -11.17
CA GLU A 220 -20.61 -3.43 -11.70
C GLU A 220 -21.54 -4.03 -12.77
N SER A 221 -20.98 -4.77 -13.72
CA SER A 221 -21.76 -5.37 -14.82
C SER A 221 -22.70 -6.49 -14.36
N GLN A 222 -22.24 -7.40 -13.48
CA GLN A 222 -23.01 -8.59 -13.11
C GLN A 222 -23.87 -8.41 -11.86
N VAL A 223 -23.45 -7.55 -10.92
CA VAL A 223 -24.15 -7.37 -9.64
C VAL A 223 -25.00 -6.11 -9.64
N VAL A 224 -24.50 -4.98 -10.16
CA VAL A 224 -25.19 -3.70 -10.10
C VAL A 224 -26.16 -3.55 -11.28
N HIS A 225 -25.67 -3.66 -12.52
CA HIS A 225 -26.45 -3.35 -13.71
C HIS A 225 -27.28 -4.51 -14.25
N ASN A 226 -26.88 -5.76 -14.03
CA ASN A 226 -27.57 -6.91 -14.58
C ASN A 226 -28.83 -7.27 -13.78
N ARG A 227 -29.97 -6.63 -14.13
CA ARG A 227 -31.26 -6.90 -13.51
C ARG A 227 -31.96 -8.17 -14.02
N SER A 228 -31.44 -8.78 -15.09
CA SER A 228 -32.00 -10.03 -15.65
C SER A 228 -31.73 -11.25 -14.76
N PHE A 229 -30.69 -11.20 -13.94
CA PHE A 229 -30.36 -12.27 -13.01
C PHE A 229 -31.19 -12.19 -11.73
N GLY A 230 -31.65 -13.34 -11.26
CA GLY A 230 -32.29 -13.45 -9.95
C GLY A 230 -31.33 -13.09 -8.81
N VAL A 231 -31.87 -12.67 -7.67
CA VAL A 231 -31.06 -12.28 -6.47
C VAL A 231 -30.00 -13.31 -6.08
N PRO A 232 -30.24 -14.65 -6.09
CA PRO A 232 -29.22 -15.62 -5.69
C PRO A 232 -28.00 -15.61 -6.61
N VAL A 233 -28.20 -15.43 -7.92
CA VAL A 233 -27.10 -15.40 -8.88
C VAL A 233 -26.25 -14.14 -8.70
N ARG A 234 -26.87 -12.99 -8.48
CA ARG A 234 -26.18 -11.72 -8.18
C ARG A 234 -25.37 -11.82 -6.90
N LEU A 235 -25.90 -12.44 -5.84
CA LEU A 235 -25.18 -12.68 -4.60
C LEU A 235 -23.97 -13.61 -4.81
N ALA A 236 -24.11 -14.66 -5.64
CA ALA A 236 -23.01 -15.55 -5.96
C ALA A 236 -21.86 -14.82 -6.68
N PHE A 237 -22.19 -13.97 -7.69
CA PHE A 237 -21.20 -13.11 -8.35
C PHE A 237 -20.58 -12.10 -7.39
N GLY A 238 -21.36 -11.47 -6.50
CA GLY A 238 -20.87 -10.56 -5.48
C GLY A 238 -19.85 -11.23 -4.53
N PHE A 239 -20.18 -12.44 -4.09
CA PHE A 239 -19.28 -13.23 -3.25
C PHE A 239 -17.99 -13.64 -4.00
N LEU A 240 -18.10 -14.03 -5.27
CA LEU A 240 -16.95 -14.34 -6.11
C LEU A 240 -16.04 -13.11 -6.27
N CYS A 241 -16.60 -11.94 -6.60
CA CYS A 241 -15.83 -10.69 -6.70
C CYS A 241 -15.16 -10.32 -5.37
N LEU A 242 -15.85 -10.54 -4.24
CA LEU A 242 -15.28 -10.32 -2.91
C LEU A 242 -14.06 -11.21 -2.65
N LEU A 243 -14.15 -12.51 -2.96
CA LEU A 243 -13.03 -13.44 -2.79
C LEU A 243 -11.87 -13.11 -3.74
N MET A 244 -12.15 -12.73 -4.97
CA MET A 244 -11.12 -12.30 -5.92
C MET A 244 -10.42 -11.03 -5.43
N LEU A 245 -11.17 -10.00 -5.03
CA LEU A 245 -10.61 -8.74 -4.53
C LEU A 245 -9.80 -8.96 -3.25
N PHE A 246 -10.34 -9.72 -2.30
CA PHE A 246 -9.64 -10.11 -1.07
C PHE A 246 -8.29 -10.78 -1.36
N SER A 247 -8.26 -11.73 -2.30
CA SER A 247 -7.03 -12.45 -2.67
C SER A 247 -6.03 -11.54 -3.37
N VAL A 248 -6.49 -10.68 -4.28
CA VAL A 248 -5.64 -9.72 -5.01
C VAL A 248 -5.04 -8.69 -4.07
N LEU A 249 -5.82 -8.15 -3.12
CA LEU A 249 -5.31 -7.19 -2.14
C LEU A 249 -4.29 -7.81 -1.19
N LEU A 250 -4.55 -9.02 -0.65
CA LEU A 250 -3.58 -9.72 0.19
C LEU A 250 -2.27 -9.96 -0.56
N PHE A 251 -2.36 -10.53 -1.76
CA PHE A 251 -1.20 -10.83 -2.58
C PHE A 251 -0.46 -9.55 -2.98
N GLY A 252 -1.20 -8.49 -3.31
CA GLY A 252 -0.66 -7.18 -3.66
C GLY A 252 0.19 -6.59 -2.54
N LEU A 253 -0.36 -6.49 -1.33
CA LEU A 253 0.33 -5.94 -0.15
C LEU A 253 1.59 -6.72 0.22
N VAL A 254 1.53 -8.07 0.21
CA VAL A 254 2.71 -8.89 0.49
C VAL A 254 3.78 -8.72 -0.58
N THR A 255 3.38 -8.70 -1.86
CA THR A 255 4.33 -8.54 -2.97
C THR A 255 4.98 -7.17 -2.97
N GLU A 256 4.24 -6.10 -2.64
CA GLU A 256 4.75 -4.74 -2.46
C GLU A 256 5.87 -4.72 -1.42
N THR A 257 5.61 -5.27 -0.24
CA THR A 257 6.62 -5.34 0.83
C THR A 257 7.84 -6.17 0.41
N VAL A 258 7.65 -7.28 -0.32
CA VAL A 258 8.78 -8.06 -0.87
C VAL A 258 9.59 -7.23 -1.87
N ILE A 259 8.94 -6.46 -2.75
CA ILE A 259 9.62 -5.54 -3.69
C ILE A 259 10.46 -4.51 -2.92
N HIS A 260 9.93 -3.95 -1.83
CA HIS A 260 10.69 -3.04 -0.97
C HIS A 260 12.00 -3.68 -0.47
N PHE A 261 11.93 -4.91 0.08
CA PHE A 261 13.13 -5.62 0.53
C PHE A 261 14.09 -5.97 -0.61
N VAL A 262 13.59 -6.29 -1.80
CA VAL A 262 14.39 -6.52 -3.02
C VAL A 262 15.12 -5.25 -3.44
N CYS A 263 14.44 -4.11 -3.45
CA CYS A 263 15.04 -2.81 -3.76
C CYS A 263 16.13 -2.43 -2.75
N LYS A 264 15.87 -2.64 -1.45
CA LYS A 264 16.83 -2.40 -0.37
C LYS A 264 18.07 -3.27 -0.51
N SER A 265 17.88 -4.56 -0.82
CA SER A 265 18.96 -5.49 -1.07
C SER A 265 19.78 -5.11 -2.32
N TYR A 266 19.13 -4.60 -3.38
CA TYR A 266 19.79 -4.16 -4.62
C TYR A 266 20.75 -2.98 -4.39
N HIS A 267 20.37 -2.04 -3.52
CA HIS A 267 21.23 -0.89 -3.16
C HIS A 267 22.27 -1.19 -2.09
N HIS A 268 22.48 -2.47 -1.73
CA HIS A 268 23.43 -2.89 -0.70
C HIS A 268 23.17 -2.23 0.66
N GLU A 269 21.98 -1.69 0.89
CA GLU A 269 21.59 -1.28 2.21
C GLU A 269 21.43 -2.54 3.07
N ASP A 270 22.23 -2.64 4.12
CA ASP A 270 22.17 -3.78 5.03
C ASP A 270 20.73 -3.89 5.57
N ILE A 271 20.06 -4.99 5.20
CA ILE A 271 18.92 -5.46 5.97
C ILE A 271 19.54 -6.01 7.25
N ASN A 272 19.97 -5.08 8.12
CA ASN A 272 20.58 -5.48 9.37
C ASN A 272 19.49 -6.13 10.22
N LYS A 273 19.45 -7.47 10.18
CA LYS A 273 18.47 -8.29 10.90
C LYS A 273 18.43 -7.88 12.38
N LEU A 274 19.59 -7.46 12.92
CA LEU A 274 19.70 -7.01 14.30
C LEU A 274 19.00 -5.66 14.51
N SER A 275 19.27 -4.66 13.66
CA SER A 275 18.63 -3.35 13.79
C SER A 275 17.14 -3.39 13.49
N LEU A 276 16.70 -4.24 12.57
CA LEU A 276 15.29 -4.44 12.27
C LEU A 276 14.59 -5.24 13.38
N SER A 277 15.26 -6.25 13.97
CA SER A 277 14.73 -6.97 15.14
C SER A 277 14.68 -6.08 16.38
N ASP A 278 15.70 -5.26 16.62
CA ASP A 278 15.72 -4.30 17.73
C ASP A 278 14.59 -3.27 17.59
N ARG A 279 14.35 -2.77 16.38
CA ARG A 279 13.20 -1.90 16.10
C ARG A 279 11.86 -2.60 16.28
N LEU A 280 11.75 -3.84 15.80
CA LEU A 280 10.54 -4.64 16.05
C LEU A 280 10.33 -4.85 17.54
N ASP A 281 11.38 -5.11 18.31
CA ASP A 281 11.32 -5.24 19.76
C ASP A 281 10.93 -3.91 20.43
N GLU A 282 11.51 -2.79 20.05
CA GLU A 282 11.17 -1.45 20.55
C GLU A 282 9.71 -1.11 20.26
N VAL A 283 9.26 -1.38 19.04
CA VAL A 283 7.89 -1.14 18.62
C VAL A 283 6.90 -2.11 19.30
N TYR A 284 7.27 -3.39 19.49
CA TYR A 284 6.44 -4.40 20.13
C TYR A 284 6.40 -4.30 21.65
N GLN A 285 7.51 -3.95 22.31
CA GLN A 285 7.57 -3.91 23.78
C GLN A 285 7.11 -2.59 24.38
N GLY A 286 6.99 -1.52 23.56
CA GLY A 286 6.56 -0.21 24.02
C GLY A 286 7.34 0.27 25.24
N GLU A 287 8.37 1.07 25.03
CA GLU A 287 8.96 2.01 25.99
C GLU A 287 9.21 1.48 27.42
N HIS A 288 9.89 0.34 27.55
CA HIS A 288 10.58 -0.07 28.77
C HIS A 288 11.93 -0.69 28.42
N ILE A 289 12.84 0.13 27.89
CA ILE A 289 14.25 -0.17 28.00
C ILE A 289 14.76 0.68 29.16
N PRO A 290 15.15 0.08 30.32
CA PRO A 290 15.97 0.79 31.28
C PRO A 290 17.28 1.13 30.57
N THR A 291 17.59 2.41 30.46
CA THR A 291 18.92 2.90 30.10
C THR A 291 19.95 2.03 30.81
N LYS A 292 20.76 1.28 30.03
CA LYS A 292 21.95 0.65 30.57
C LYS A 292 22.73 1.72 31.35
N PRO A 293 23.09 1.49 32.62
CA PRO A 293 23.98 2.39 33.31
C PRO A 293 25.29 2.42 32.51
N ASN A 294 25.78 3.61 32.22
CA ASN A 294 27.12 3.82 31.70
C ASN A 294 28.12 3.14 32.63
N ASP A 295 28.77 2.07 32.18
CA ASP A 295 29.90 1.41 32.85
C ASP A 295 31.20 2.25 32.83
N ASP A 296 31.13 3.52 32.44
CA ASP A 296 32.29 4.43 32.33
C ASP A 296 32.65 5.18 33.65
N GLN A 297 32.08 4.81 34.80
CA GLN A 297 32.39 5.49 36.06
C GLN A 297 33.00 4.60 37.15
N LEU A 298 33.52 3.41 36.84
CA LEU A 298 34.15 2.55 37.85
C LEU A 298 35.69 2.41 37.72
N GLU A 299 36.36 3.30 37.00
CA GLU A 299 37.84 3.26 36.87
C GLU A 299 38.52 4.52 37.38
N LYS A 300 38.08 5.12 38.45
CA LYS A 300 38.80 6.21 39.14
C LYS A 300 38.58 6.23 40.64
N ILE A 301 38.83 5.15 41.35
CA ILE A 301 39.13 5.18 42.79
C ILE A 301 40.05 3.97 43.04
N ASP A 302 41.33 4.13 42.77
CA ASP A 302 42.43 3.45 43.46
C ASP A 302 43.76 4.09 43.01
N VAL A 303 44.18 5.13 43.72
CA VAL A 303 45.57 5.46 44.09
C VAL A 303 45.51 6.37 45.33
#